data_d7fa6bc8d763a6fc88222bea3946a93c
#
_entry.id   d7fa6bc8d763a6fc88222bea3946a93c
#
_cell.length_a   1.000
_cell.length_b   1.000
_cell.length_c   1.000
_cell.angle_alpha   90.00
_cell.angle_beta   90.00
_cell.angle_gamma   90.00
#
_symmetry.space_group_name_H-M   'P 1'
#
loop_
_entity.id
_entity.type
_entity.pdbx_description
1 polymer ?
#
loop_
_entity_poly.entity_id
_entity_poly.type
_entity_poly.pdbx_seq_one_letter_code
_entity_poly.pdbx_strand_id
1 'polypeptide(L)'
;MDNQNRIYDLSILKNMYEYLNAHGDLFYIEYEGILCGDVCLQTSGEIAIVICKAYQNRHIGRAVVGKILELAREKGYPECFAEIYSFNAQSQAMFRSIGFVQKDAEMFVYPLR
;
A
#
# COMPACT_ATOMS: atom_id res chain seq x y z
N MET A 1 22.23 -10.99 -1.68
CA MET A 1 21.12 -11.35 -1.37
C MET A 1 20.11 -10.34 -1.46
N ASP A 2 19.11 -10.70 -1.42
CA ASP A 2 18.08 -9.98 -1.87
C ASP A 2 17.11 -9.72 -0.80
N ASN A 3 17.29 -8.63 -0.16
CA ASN A 3 16.41 -8.23 0.91
C ASN A 3 15.06 -7.82 0.42
N GLN A 4 14.93 -7.65 -0.87
CA GLN A 4 13.67 -7.23 -1.41
C GLN A 4 12.56 -8.21 -1.16
N ASN A 5 12.91 -9.47 -0.99
CA ASN A 5 11.89 -10.49 -0.80
C ASN A 5 11.14 -10.32 0.50
N ARG A 6 11.70 -9.61 1.44
CA ARG A 6 11.06 -9.51 2.73
C ARG A 6 9.83 -8.65 2.75
N ILE A 7 9.80 -7.66 1.88
CA ILE A 7 8.62 -6.79 1.84
C ILE A 7 7.44 -7.49 1.20
N TYR A 8 7.67 -8.67 0.63
CA TYR A 8 6.59 -9.38 -0.04
C TYR A 8 5.98 -10.48 0.83
N ASP A 9 6.36 -10.55 2.08
CA ASP A 9 5.75 -11.51 2.99
C ASP A 9 4.38 -11.07 3.48
N LEU A 10 3.73 -10.23 2.70
CA LEU A 10 2.39 -9.76 3.03
C LEU A 10 1.39 -10.90 3.16
N SER A 11 1.58 -11.96 2.35
CA SER A 11 0.66 -13.08 2.40
C SER A 11 0.69 -13.79 3.76
N ILE A 12 1.81 -13.78 4.43
CA ILE A 12 1.92 -14.40 5.75
C ILE A 12 1.18 -13.56 6.77
N LEU A 13 1.36 -12.26 6.72
CA LEU A 13 0.73 -11.36 7.67
C LEU A 13 -0.77 -11.24 7.44
N LYS A 14 -1.21 -11.44 6.22
CA LYS A 14 -2.62 -11.41 5.89
C LYS A 14 -3.43 -12.34 6.79
N ASN A 15 -2.93 -13.55 7.01
CA ASN A 15 -3.66 -14.54 7.80
C ASN A 15 -3.87 -14.10 9.23
N MET A 16 -3.10 -13.16 9.70
CA MET A 16 -3.22 -12.69 11.06
C MET A 16 -4.34 -11.68 11.22
N TYR A 17 -4.73 -11.03 10.13
CA TYR A 17 -5.61 -9.87 10.24
C TYR A 17 -6.91 -9.95 9.46
N GLU A 18 -7.06 -10.91 8.60
CA GLU A 18 -8.28 -10.99 7.80
C GLU A 18 -9.54 -11.02 8.64
N TYR A 19 -9.52 -11.73 9.75
CA TYR A 19 -10.70 -11.84 10.58
C TYR A 19 -10.94 -10.61 11.44
N LEU A 20 -9.95 -9.74 11.58
CA LEU A 20 -10.09 -8.56 12.42
C LEU A 20 -10.67 -7.38 11.66
N ASN A 21 -10.61 -7.42 10.35
CA ASN A 21 -11.03 -6.27 9.56
C ASN A 21 -12.09 -6.68 8.56
N ALA A 22 -13.35 -6.47 8.93
CA ALA A 22 -14.47 -6.84 8.08
C ALA A 22 -14.57 -5.97 6.83
N HIS A 23 -13.91 -4.81 6.80
CA HIS A 23 -14.04 -3.86 5.70
C HIS A 23 -12.85 -3.84 4.77
N GLY A 24 -11.90 -4.73 4.95
CA GLY A 24 -10.73 -4.76 4.10
C GLY A 24 -9.68 -5.70 4.62
N ASP A 25 -8.52 -5.68 3.97
CA ASP A 25 -7.36 -6.48 4.34
C ASP A 25 -6.31 -5.58 4.95
N LEU A 26 -5.83 -5.95 6.13
CA LEU A 26 -4.77 -5.20 6.81
C LEU A 26 -3.53 -6.07 6.86
N PHE A 27 -2.39 -5.52 6.46
CA PHE A 27 -1.11 -6.21 6.49
C PHE A 27 -0.09 -5.38 7.25
N TYR A 28 0.76 -6.05 8.00
CA TYR A 28 1.95 -5.39 8.52
C TYR A 28 3.07 -5.54 7.50
N ILE A 29 3.92 -4.51 7.44
CA ILE A 29 5.05 -4.49 6.53
C ILE A 29 6.30 -4.84 7.31
N GLU A 30 6.99 -5.89 6.87
CA GLU A 30 8.22 -6.31 7.49
C GLU A 30 9.36 -6.10 6.52
N TYR A 31 10.45 -5.51 7.00
CA TYR A 31 11.63 -5.28 6.19
C TYR A 31 12.84 -5.76 6.98
N GLU A 32 13.54 -6.75 6.45
CA GLU A 32 14.71 -7.35 7.09
C GLU A 32 14.40 -7.82 8.52
N GLY A 33 13.23 -8.42 8.69
CA GLY A 33 12.84 -8.97 9.97
C GLY A 33 12.24 -7.98 10.95
N ILE A 34 12.08 -6.72 10.55
CA ILE A 34 11.60 -5.67 11.45
C ILE A 34 10.29 -5.11 10.92
N LEU A 35 9.30 -5.02 11.80
CA LEU A 35 8.03 -4.41 11.43
C LEU A 35 8.24 -2.92 11.28
N CYS A 36 7.97 -2.39 10.10
CA CYS A 36 8.24 -0.99 9.80
C CYS A 36 7.03 -0.21 9.31
N GLY A 37 5.85 -0.84 9.30
CA GLY A 37 4.66 -0.12 8.89
C GLY A 37 3.48 -1.03 8.70
N ASP A 38 2.41 -0.48 8.13
CA ASP A 38 1.24 -1.28 7.80
C ASP A 38 0.58 -0.70 6.56
N VAL A 39 -0.24 -1.53 5.92
CA VAL A 39 -0.99 -1.14 4.73
C VAL A 39 -2.34 -1.81 4.77
N CYS A 40 -3.36 -1.08 4.36
CA CYS A 40 -4.72 -1.58 4.33
C CYS A 40 -5.30 -1.41 2.94
N LEU A 41 -5.99 -2.45 2.45
CA LEU A 41 -6.78 -2.37 1.23
C LEU A 41 -8.24 -2.53 1.63
N GLN A 42 -8.98 -1.43 1.59
CA GLN A 42 -10.39 -1.43 1.96
C GLN A 42 -11.23 -2.08 0.85
N THR A 43 -12.39 -2.57 1.22
CA THR A 43 -13.32 -3.12 0.22
C THR A 43 -13.77 -2.08 -0.78
N SER A 44 -13.69 -0.80 -0.43
CA SER A 44 -13.98 0.30 -1.36
C SER A 44 -12.92 0.49 -2.41
N GLY A 45 -11.74 -0.11 -2.23
CA GLY A 45 -10.59 0.11 -3.10
C GLY A 45 -9.60 1.11 -2.54
N GLU A 46 -9.88 1.67 -1.37
CA GLU A 46 -8.96 2.63 -0.78
C GLU A 46 -7.72 1.95 -0.21
N ILE A 47 -6.56 2.52 -0.50
CA ILE A 47 -5.29 2.06 0.04
C ILE A 47 -4.80 3.08 1.06
N ALA A 48 -4.52 2.62 2.27
CA ALA A 48 -3.92 3.43 3.31
C ALA A 48 -2.63 2.76 3.74
N ILE A 49 -1.53 3.52 3.76
CA ILE A 49 -0.22 2.96 4.08
C ILE A 49 0.54 3.88 5.02
N VAL A 50 1.20 3.29 6.00
CA VAL A 50 2.05 4.00 6.93
C VAL A 50 3.39 3.30 6.98
N ILE A 51 4.48 4.05 6.80
CA ILE A 51 5.84 3.54 6.94
C ILE A 51 6.51 4.33 8.05
N CYS A 52 7.12 3.62 9.01
CA CYS A 52 7.87 4.25 10.09
C CYS A 52 8.95 5.17 9.51
N LYS A 53 9.15 6.29 10.15
CA LYS A 53 10.03 7.33 9.61
C LYS A 53 11.42 6.81 9.28
N ALA A 54 11.95 5.93 10.11
CA ALA A 54 13.30 5.38 9.90
C ALA A 54 13.42 4.56 8.63
N TYR A 55 12.28 4.13 8.06
CA TYR A 55 12.26 3.28 6.87
C TYR A 55 11.72 3.98 5.65
N GLN A 56 11.44 5.26 5.75
CA GLN A 56 11.00 6.03 4.60
C GLN A 56 12.18 6.29 3.66
N ASN A 57 11.86 6.64 2.41
CA ASN A 57 12.88 6.91 1.37
C ASN A 57 13.73 5.69 1.00
N ARG A 58 13.20 4.50 1.20
CA ARG A 58 13.89 3.26 0.83
C ARG A 58 13.10 2.47 -0.21
N HIS A 59 12.14 3.13 -0.86
CA HIS A 59 11.28 2.51 -1.87
C HIS A 59 10.42 1.38 -1.33
N ILE A 60 10.31 1.23 -0.02
CA ILE A 60 9.48 0.20 0.59
C ILE A 60 8.02 0.46 0.28
N GLY A 61 7.56 1.70 0.47
CA GLY A 61 6.16 2.04 0.20
C GLY A 61 5.77 1.76 -1.23
N ARG A 62 6.65 2.10 -2.17
CA ARG A 62 6.38 1.88 -3.58
C ARG A 62 6.21 0.40 -3.88
N ALA A 63 7.10 -0.44 -3.35
CA ALA A 63 7.01 -1.88 -3.57
C ALA A 63 5.76 -2.46 -2.93
N VAL A 64 5.42 -2.00 -1.73
CA VAL A 64 4.25 -2.51 -1.02
C VAL A 64 2.97 -2.13 -1.74
N VAL A 65 2.84 -0.87 -2.18
CA VAL A 65 1.65 -0.45 -2.91
C VAL A 65 1.52 -1.24 -4.21
N GLY A 66 2.64 -1.51 -4.88
CA GLY A 66 2.61 -2.35 -6.08
C GLY A 66 2.02 -3.73 -5.80
N LYS A 67 2.39 -4.33 -4.67
CA LYS A 67 1.83 -5.63 -4.29
C LYS A 67 0.35 -5.54 -3.96
N ILE A 68 -0.05 -4.47 -3.31
CA ILE A 68 -1.47 -4.28 -2.99
C ILE A 68 -2.29 -4.11 -4.26
N LEU A 69 -1.74 -3.43 -5.28
CA LEU A 69 -2.43 -3.31 -6.56
C LEU A 69 -2.61 -4.67 -7.23
N GLU A 70 -1.60 -5.54 -7.14
CA GLU A 70 -1.74 -6.90 -7.67
C GLU A 70 -2.85 -7.65 -6.94
N LEU A 71 -2.88 -7.53 -5.63
CA LEU A 71 -3.92 -8.18 -4.85
C LEU A 71 -5.31 -7.64 -5.23
N ALA A 72 -5.44 -6.34 -5.38
CA ALA A 72 -6.72 -5.74 -5.75
C ALA A 72 -7.17 -6.21 -7.13
N ARG A 73 -6.21 -6.34 -8.06
CA ARG A 73 -6.54 -6.86 -9.38
C ARG A 73 -7.04 -8.29 -9.31
N GLU A 74 -6.39 -9.11 -8.50
CA GLU A 74 -6.81 -10.50 -8.33
C GLU A 74 -8.20 -10.60 -7.71
N LYS A 75 -8.52 -9.67 -6.82
CA LYS A 75 -9.83 -9.64 -6.19
C LYS A 75 -10.92 -9.05 -7.09
N GLY A 76 -10.55 -8.55 -8.25
CA GLY A 76 -11.51 -8.02 -9.20
C GLY A 76 -11.93 -6.59 -8.96
N TYR A 77 -11.17 -5.83 -8.20
CA TYR A 77 -11.50 -4.42 -7.95
C TYR A 77 -11.32 -3.64 -9.25
N PRO A 78 -12.25 -2.72 -9.56
CA PRO A 78 -12.12 -1.92 -10.79
C PRO A 78 -11.05 -0.85 -10.69
N GLU A 79 -10.75 -0.40 -9.49
CA GLU A 79 -9.76 0.65 -9.27
C GLU A 79 -9.36 0.69 -7.81
N CYS A 80 -8.21 1.31 -7.55
CA CYS A 80 -7.81 1.65 -6.20
C CYS A 80 -7.68 3.15 -6.10
N PHE A 81 -7.79 3.68 -4.89
CA PHE A 81 -7.58 5.11 -4.69
C PHE A 81 -6.92 5.34 -3.33
N ALA A 82 -6.36 6.53 -3.18
CA ALA A 82 -5.71 6.92 -1.94
C ALA A 82 -5.96 8.40 -1.69
N GLU A 83 -6.25 8.73 -0.43
CA GLU A 83 -6.32 10.12 -0.01
C GLU A 83 -5.01 10.48 0.63
N ILE A 84 -4.31 11.48 0.09
CA ILE A 84 -2.99 11.86 0.56
C ILE A 84 -2.99 13.35 0.77
N TYR A 85 -2.79 13.77 2.03
CA TYR A 85 -2.83 15.18 2.37
C TYR A 85 -1.84 15.96 1.51
N SER A 86 -2.24 17.17 1.13
CA SER A 86 -1.42 17.98 0.22
C SER A 86 -0.07 18.34 0.83
N PHE A 87 0.03 18.40 2.17
CA PHE A 87 1.31 18.68 2.81
C PHE A 87 2.26 17.47 2.78
N ASN A 88 1.75 16.30 2.42
CA ASN A 88 2.59 15.11 2.36
C ASN A 88 3.10 14.90 0.93
N ALA A 89 3.99 15.81 0.51
CA ALA A 89 4.47 15.82 -0.87
C ALA A 89 5.22 14.55 -1.23
N GLN A 90 5.93 13.97 -0.27
CA GLN A 90 6.69 12.75 -0.50
C GLN A 90 5.77 11.60 -0.88
N SER A 91 4.68 11.44 -0.14
CA SER A 91 3.73 10.38 -0.41
C SER A 91 3.02 10.60 -1.73
N GLN A 92 2.64 11.84 -2.02
CA GLN A 92 1.99 12.15 -3.29
C GLN A 92 2.91 11.82 -4.46
N ALA A 93 4.20 12.16 -4.34
CA ALA A 93 5.16 11.86 -5.40
C ALA A 93 5.30 10.35 -5.58
N MET A 94 5.31 9.61 -4.51
CA MET A 94 5.44 8.16 -4.57
C MET A 94 4.24 7.54 -5.30
N PHE A 95 3.03 7.95 -4.95
CA PHE A 95 1.84 7.41 -5.61
C PHE A 95 1.80 7.78 -7.09
N ARG A 96 2.19 9.03 -7.42
CA ARG A 96 2.27 9.41 -8.83
C ARG A 96 3.29 8.55 -9.58
N SER A 97 4.42 8.25 -8.96
CA SER A 97 5.47 7.46 -9.62
C SER A 97 5.03 6.03 -9.91
N ILE A 98 4.07 5.52 -9.16
CA ILE A 98 3.51 4.19 -9.41
C ILE A 98 2.55 4.21 -10.59
N GLY A 99 1.90 5.35 -10.82
CA GLY A 99 0.94 5.48 -11.90
C GLY A 99 -0.43 5.97 -11.47
N PHE A 100 -0.58 6.33 -10.19
CA PHE A 100 -1.83 6.93 -9.75
C PHE A 100 -2.01 8.29 -10.40
N VAL A 101 -3.24 8.59 -10.77
CA VAL A 101 -3.61 9.85 -11.39
C VAL A 101 -4.28 10.73 -10.34
N GLN A 102 -3.78 11.94 -10.20
CA GLN A 102 -4.34 12.88 -9.23
C GLN A 102 -5.65 13.45 -9.77
N LYS A 103 -6.72 13.29 -8.99
CA LYS A 103 -8.06 13.77 -9.38
C LYS A 103 -8.39 15.10 -8.76
N ASP A 104 -7.88 15.38 -7.57
CA ASP A 104 -8.00 16.69 -6.94
C ASP A 104 -6.81 16.85 -5.99
N ALA A 105 -6.87 17.84 -5.11
CA ALA A 105 -5.70 18.16 -4.28
C ALA A 105 -5.18 16.97 -3.49
N GLU A 106 -6.07 16.06 -3.10
CA GLU A 106 -5.68 14.97 -2.19
C GLU A 106 -6.15 13.60 -2.63
N MET A 107 -6.84 13.50 -3.77
CA MET A 107 -7.36 12.21 -4.22
C MET A 107 -6.57 11.68 -5.41
N PHE A 108 -6.06 10.45 -5.28
CA PHE A 108 -5.29 9.79 -6.31
C PHE A 108 -5.95 8.46 -6.66
N VAL A 109 -6.07 8.15 -7.94
CA VAL A 109 -6.79 6.97 -8.41
C VAL A 109 -5.91 6.16 -9.35
N TYR A 110 -5.99 4.84 -9.22
CA TYR A 110 -5.29 3.92 -10.11
C TYR A 110 -6.32 2.95 -10.70
N PRO A 111 -6.66 3.09 -11.98
CA PRO A 111 -7.61 2.18 -12.61
C PRO A 111 -6.98 0.81 -12.82
N LEU A 112 -7.76 -0.25 -12.52
CA LEU A 112 -7.31 -1.62 -12.70
C LEU A 112 -7.93 -2.27 -13.93
N ARG A 113 -8.86 -1.58 -14.55
CA ARG A 113 -9.52 -2.06 -15.76
C ARG A 113 -9.44 -1.05 -16.87
#